data_6c39f48c5895a0eea5fc1e2182c6b3ea
#
_entry.id   6c39f48c5895a0eea5fc1e2182c6b3ea
#
_cell.length_a   1.000
_cell.length_b   1.000
_cell.length_c   1.000
_cell.angle_alpha   90.00
_cell.angle_beta   90.00
_cell.angle_gamma   90.00
#
_symmetry.space_group_name_H-M   'P 1'
#
loop_
_entity.id
_entity.type
_entity.pdbx_description
1 polymer ?
#
loop_
_entity_poly.entity_id
_entity_poly.type
_entity_poly.pdbx_seq_one_letter_code
_entity_poly.pdbx_strand_id
1 'polypeptide(L)'
;FPNNKNIVLAANQARDLTEDKEIVVVPTKTIPQGITALISFQPEMNGEENLEAMMEAVSMVKTGQVTYAVRDTRLDEKDIHEGDIMGIGDHGILAVGKGRENVAKEMVADMVDEDSEVISIYYGAETTEEDAESLAAELEEAYPDCEVEVNMGGQPIYYYIISVE
;
A
#
# COMPACT_ATOMS: atom_id res chain seq x y z
N PHE A 1 -10.65 10.76 -0.89
CA PHE A 1 -9.81 9.55 -0.87
C PHE A 1 -9.98 8.83 0.46
N PRO A 2 -10.73 7.70 0.55
CA PRO A 2 -10.90 6.95 1.80
C PRO A 2 -9.61 6.27 2.31
N ASN A 3 -8.76 5.79 1.41
CA ASN A 3 -7.52 5.06 1.69
C ASN A 3 -7.72 3.84 2.63
N ASN A 4 -8.94 3.35 2.71
CA ASN A 4 -9.31 2.23 3.55
C ASN A 4 -10.57 1.54 3.00
N LYS A 5 -10.49 0.24 2.81
CA LYS A 5 -11.58 -0.58 2.26
C LYS A 5 -12.91 -0.43 3.01
N ASN A 6 -12.86 -0.30 4.35
CA ASN A 6 -14.06 -0.18 5.17
C ASN A 6 -14.67 1.23 5.13
N ILE A 7 -13.86 2.25 4.80
CA ILE A 7 -14.31 3.65 4.77
C ILE A 7 -14.93 4.01 3.41
N VAL A 8 -14.60 3.29 2.34
CA VAL A 8 -15.20 3.53 1.01
C VAL A 8 -16.73 3.52 1.05
N LEU A 9 -17.32 2.57 1.76
CA LEU A 9 -18.79 2.48 1.89
C LEU A 9 -19.36 3.71 2.60
N ALA A 10 -18.76 4.12 3.70
CA ALA A 10 -19.18 5.32 4.45
C ALA A 10 -19.02 6.59 3.63
N ALA A 11 -17.94 6.71 2.84
CA ALA A 11 -17.73 7.83 1.93
C ALA A 11 -18.82 7.92 0.84
N ASN A 12 -19.19 6.77 0.26
CA ASN A 12 -20.29 6.71 -0.70
C ASN A 12 -21.64 7.09 -0.08
N GLN A 13 -21.93 6.62 1.13
CA GLN A 13 -23.14 7.03 1.86
C GLN A 13 -23.17 8.53 2.16
N ALA A 14 -22.03 9.10 2.57
CA ALA A 14 -21.93 10.55 2.79
C ALA A 14 -22.17 11.34 1.49
N ARG A 15 -21.62 10.89 0.36
CA ARG A 15 -21.90 11.46 -0.97
C ARG A 15 -23.39 11.44 -1.28
N ASP A 16 -24.04 10.29 -1.11
CA ASP A 16 -25.44 10.09 -1.48
C ASP A 16 -26.41 10.88 -0.60
N LEU A 17 -26.01 11.27 0.62
CA LEU A 17 -26.77 12.13 1.54
C LEU A 17 -26.49 13.62 1.39
N THR A 18 -25.55 14.02 0.56
CA THR A 18 -25.16 15.42 0.37
C THR A 18 -25.88 16.01 -0.85
N GLU A 19 -26.71 17.03 -0.63
CA GLU A 19 -27.55 17.65 -1.66
C GLU A 19 -26.99 19.00 -2.18
N ASP A 20 -26.16 19.69 -1.39
CA ASP A 20 -25.70 21.05 -1.65
C ASP A 20 -24.30 21.15 -2.27
N LYS A 21 -23.64 20.02 -2.49
CA LYS A 21 -22.29 19.93 -3.06
C LYS A 21 -22.14 18.70 -3.94
N GLU A 22 -21.32 18.84 -4.95
CA GLU A 22 -20.82 17.69 -5.70
C GLU A 22 -19.69 17.01 -4.92
N ILE A 23 -19.86 15.73 -4.64
CA ILE A 23 -18.84 14.90 -3.98
C ILE A 23 -18.48 13.76 -4.90
N VAL A 24 -17.19 13.68 -5.26
CA VAL A 24 -16.63 12.58 -6.01
C VAL A 24 -15.79 11.70 -5.04
N VAL A 25 -16.13 10.42 -4.94
CA VAL A 25 -15.39 9.46 -4.13
C VAL A 25 -14.47 8.66 -5.02
N VAL A 26 -13.16 8.85 -4.86
CA VAL A 26 -12.13 8.01 -5.47
C VAL A 26 -11.90 6.84 -4.50
N PRO A 27 -12.30 5.59 -4.81
CA PRO A 27 -12.40 4.50 -3.86
C PRO A 27 -11.04 3.83 -3.56
N THR A 28 -10.05 4.64 -3.17
CA THR A 28 -8.73 4.18 -2.75
C THR A 28 -8.81 3.33 -1.50
N LYS A 29 -8.05 2.24 -1.45
CA LYS A 29 -8.06 1.26 -0.35
C LYS A 29 -6.83 1.37 0.54
N THR A 30 -5.78 2.02 0.05
CA THR A 30 -4.49 2.18 0.71
C THR A 30 -4.00 3.61 0.59
N ILE A 31 -3.06 4.02 1.46
CA ILE A 31 -2.47 5.35 1.41
C ILE A 31 -1.67 5.57 0.12
N PRO A 32 -0.82 4.64 -0.36
CA PRO A 32 -0.15 4.80 -1.65
C PRO A 32 -1.12 5.06 -2.80
N GLN A 33 -2.21 4.28 -2.90
CA GLN A 33 -3.26 4.54 -3.89
C GLN A 33 -3.83 5.95 -3.80
N GLY A 34 -4.01 6.46 -2.58
CA GLY A 34 -4.48 7.84 -2.36
C GLY A 34 -3.47 8.89 -2.80
N ILE A 35 -2.19 8.65 -2.62
CA ILE A 35 -1.11 9.53 -3.06
C ILE A 35 -1.07 9.59 -4.58
N THR A 36 -1.03 8.44 -5.25
CA THR A 36 -1.01 8.35 -6.72
C THR A 36 -2.27 8.99 -7.34
N ALA A 37 -3.45 8.73 -6.76
CA ALA A 37 -4.67 9.40 -7.18
C ALA A 37 -4.57 10.93 -7.05
N LEU A 38 -4.01 11.44 -5.95
CA LEU A 38 -3.87 12.89 -5.73
C LEU A 38 -2.88 13.52 -6.72
N ILE A 39 -1.78 12.85 -7.03
CA ILE A 39 -0.79 13.32 -8.02
C ILE A 39 -1.41 13.37 -9.42
N SER A 40 -2.33 12.46 -9.73
CA SER A 40 -3.02 12.39 -11.04
C SER A 40 -4.15 13.40 -11.19
N PHE A 41 -4.46 14.20 -10.16
CA PHE A 41 -5.51 15.22 -10.21
C PHE A 41 -5.15 16.36 -11.18
N GLN A 42 -6.09 16.72 -12.06
CA GLN A 42 -5.94 17.79 -13.03
C GLN A 42 -7.01 18.86 -12.79
N PRO A 43 -6.63 20.07 -12.37
CA PRO A 43 -7.58 21.15 -12.03
C PRO A 43 -8.47 21.60 -13.20
N GLU A 44 -8.04 21.37 -14.44
CA GLU A 44 -8.75 21.76 -15.66
C GLU A 44 -9.87 20.78 -16.06
N MET A 45 -9.83 19.56 -15.50
CA MET A 45 -10.83 18.53 -15.75
C MET A 45 -12.01 18.64 -14.78
N ASN A 46 -13.18 18.19 -15.20
CA ASN A 46 -14.34 18.06 -14.32
C ASN A 46 -14.20 16.86 -13.37
N GLY A 47 -15.17 16.67 -12.45
CA GLY A 47 -15.12 15.63 -11.43
C GLY A 47 -15.13 14.20 -11.99
N GLU A 48 -15.86 13.95 -13.08
CA GLU A 48 -15.96 12.63 -13.72
C GLU A 48 -14.68 12.29 -14.47
N GLU A 49 -14.13 13.22 -15.24
CA GLU A 49 -12.86 13.07 -15.95
C GLU A 49 -11.69 12.84 -14.97
N ASN A 50 -11.65 13.58 -13.85
CA ASN A 50 -10.66 13.36 -12.80
C ASN A 50 -10.82 12.01 -12.13
N LEU A 51 -12.05 11.55 -11.86
CA LEU A 51 -12.28 10.23 -11.29
C LEU A 51 -11.73 9.13 -12.19
N GLU A 52 -11.97 9.21 -13.49
CA GLU A 52 -11.47 8.23 -14.47
C GLU A 52 -9.94 8.20 -14.50
N ALA A 53 -9.29 9.36 -14.64
CA ALA A 53 -7.83 9.47 -14.66
C ALA A 53 -7.17 8.97 -13.37
N MET A 54 -7.75 9.33 -12.21
CA MET A 54 -7.26 8.87 -10.91
C MET A 54 -7.44 7.37 -10.73
N MET A 55 -8.55 6.78 -11.19
CA MET A 55 -8.78 5.34 -11.08
C MET A 55 -7.87 4.54 -12.01
N GLU A 56 -7.55 5.06 -13.18
CA GLU A 56 -6.56 4.47 -14.07
C GLU A 56 -5.19 4.41 -13.37
N ALA A 57 -4.72 5.54 -12.82
CA ALA A 57 -3.47 5.59 -12.07
C ALA A 57 -3.46 4.66 -10.84
N VAL A 58 -4.54 4.66 -10.04
CA VAL A 58 -4.70 3.77 -8.88
C VAL A 58 -4.62 2.29 -9.25
N SER A 59 -5.06 1.90 -10.44
CA SER A 59 -5.02 0.51 -10.89
C SER A 59 -3.61 -0.05 -11.08
N MET A 60 -2.62 0.82 -11.26
CA MET A 60 -1.21 0.45 -11.41
C MET A 60 -0.52 0.26 -10.06
N VAL A 61 -1.10 0.76 -8.96
CA VAL A 61 -0.50 0.72 -7.63
C VAL A 61 -0.81 -0.60 -6.94
N LYS A 62 0.21 -1.41 -6.73
CA LYS A 62 0.16 -2.58 -5.85
C LYS A 62 0.64 -2.16 -4.46
N THR A 63 -0.06 -2.59 -3.41
CA THR A 63 0.32 -2.24 -2.03
C THR A 63 0.50 -3.47 -1.17
N GLY A 64 1.62 -3.51 -0.44
CA GLY A 64 1.91 -4.50 0.58
C GLY A 64 2.09 -3.86 1.96
N GLN A 65 1.71 -4.58 3.01
CA GLN A 65 1.79 -4.13 4.40
C GLN A 65 2.48 -5.20 5.24
N VAL A 66 3.54 -4.83 5.94
CA VAL A 66 4.28 -5.73 6.83
C VAL A 66 3.85 -5.46 8.28
N THR A 67 3.31 -6.47 8.94
CA THR A 67 2.80 -6.40 10.32
C THR A 67 3.04 -7.72 11.06
N TYR A 68 2.53 -7.85 12.26
CA TYR A 68 2.65 -9.06 13.08
C TYR A 68 1.29 -9.71 13.36
N ALA A 69 1.30 -11.03 13.55
CA ALA A 69 0.13 -11.80 13.94
C ALA A 69 -0.14 -11.67 15.44
N VAL A 70 -1.37 -11.29 15.81
CA VAL A 70 -1.80 -11.14 17.20
C VAL A 70 -2.37 -12.41 17.81
N ARG A 71 -2.51 -13.49 17.01
CA ARG A 71 -2.99 -14.80 17.41
C ARG A 71 -2.68 -15.85 16.35
N ASP A 72 -2.73 -17.12 16.74
CA ASP A 72 -2.67 -18.21 15.78
C ASP A 72 -3.89 -18.19 14.86
N THR A 73 -3.65 -18.37 13.58
CA THR A 73 -4.70 -18.44 12.56
C THR A 73 -4.20 -19.23 11.34
N ARG A 74 -5.13 -19.63 10.49
CA ARG A 74 -4.81 -20.19 9.18
C ARG A 74 -5.56 -19.39 8.12
N LEU A 75 -4.80 -18.76 7.23
CA LEU A 75 -5.32 -17.94 6.12
C LEU A 75 -4.53 -18.26 4.86
N ASP A 76 -5.22 -18.33 3.73
CA ASP A 76 -4.63 -18.57 2.40
C ASP A 76 -3.71 -19.82 2.40
N GLU A 77 -4.16 -20.90 3.08
CA GLU A 77 -3.43 -22.17 3.27
C GLU A 77 -2.11 -22.05 4.07
N LYS A 78 -1.77 -20.87 4.61
CA LYS A 78 -0.60 -20.63 5.47
C LYS A 78 -1.00 -20.76 6.94
N ASP A 79 -0.23 -21.53 7.71
CA ASP A 79 -0.32 -21.59 9.17
C ASP A 79 0.48 -20.41 9.74
N ILE A 80 -0.20 -19.55 10.49
CA ILE A 80 0.35 -18.32 11.07
C ILE A 80 0.25 -18.42 12.57
N HIS A 81 1.37 -18.22 13.26
CA HIS A 81 1.42 -18.26 14.72
C HIS A 81 1.51 -16.84 15.28
N GLU A 82 1.05 -16.68 16.52
CA GLU A 82 1.19 -15.42 17.25
C GLU A 82 2.65 -14.95 17.25
N GLY A 83 2.86 -13.69 16.88
CA GLY A 83 4.19 -13.08 16.74
C GLY A 83 4.90 -13.35 15.42
N ASP A 84 4.33 -14.12 14.49
CA ASP A 84 4.84 -14.19 13.13
C ASP A 84 4.70 -12.84 12.43
N ILE A 85 5.64 -12.53 11.57
CA ILE A 85 5.55 -11.37 10.68
C ILE A 85 4.81 -11.78 9.41
N MET A 86 3.88 -10.93 8.99
CA MET A 86 3.05 -11.13 7.80
C MET A 86 3.26 -10.01 6.79
N GLY A 87 3.41 -10.38 5.53
CA GLY A 87 3.30 -9.48 4.38
C GLY A 87 1.91 -9.65 3.75
N ILE A 88 1.09 -8.60 3.84
CA ILE A 88 -0.31 -8.60 3.37
C ILE A 88 -0.39 -7.73 2.12
N GLY A 89 -0.70 -8.33 0.99
CA GLY A 89 -0.94 -7.62 -0.26
C GLY A 89 -2.42 -7.26 -0.49
N ASP A 90 -2.73 -6.75 -1.66
CA ASP A 90 -4.09 -6.31 -2.02
C ASP A 90 -5.13 -7.45 -1.98
N HIS A 91 -4.72 -8.69 -2.22
CA HIS A 91 -5.61 -9.84 -2.38
C HIS A 91 -5.44 -10.94 -1.32
N GLY A 92 -4.50 -10.77 -0.37
CA GLY A 92 -4.25 -11.78 0.66
C GLY A 92 -2.84 -11.74 1.24
N ILE A 93 -2.45 -12.82 1.91
CA ILE A 93 -1.14 -12.94 2.55
C ILE A 93 -0.12 -13.44 1.54
N LEU A 94 0.86 -12.60 1.23
CA LEU A 94 1.95 -12.90 0.31
C LEU A 94 3.10 -13.65 1.01
N ALA A 95 3.51 -13.16 2.20
CA ALA A 95 4.64 -13.73 2.93
C ALA A 95 4.33 -13.92 4.42
N VAL A 96 4.95 -14.93 5.06
CA VAL A 96 4.90 -15.16 6.52
C VAL A 96 6.27 -15.64 6.98
N GLY A 97 6.80 -15.02 8.03
CA GLY A 97 8.13 -15.37 8.56
C GLY A 97 8.41 -14.77 9.92
N LYS A 98 9.69 -14.74 10.31
CA LYS A 98 10.12 -14.23 11.61
C LYS A 98 10.84 -12.88 11.56
N GLY A 99 11.35 -12.48 10.40
CA GLY A 99 12.08 -11.22 10.20
C GLY A 99 11.29 -10.25 9.34
N ARG A 100 11.23 -8.97 9.74
CA ARG A 100 10.47 -7.90 9.06
C ARG A 100 10.98 -7.68 7.63
N GLU A 101 12.29 -7.57 7.49
CA GLU A 101 12.96 -7.27 6.22
C GLU A 101 12.84 -8.45 5.24
N ASN A 102 12.99 -9.68 5.74
CA ASN A 102 12.84 -10.88 4.91
C ASN A 102 11.40 -11.03 4.39
N VAL A 103 10.40 -10.81 5.26
CA VAL A 103 8.99 -10.84 4.87
C VAL A 103 8.67 -9.69 3.91
N ALA A 104 9.25 -8.50 4.10
CA ALA A 104 9.11 -7.38 3.16
C ALA A 104 9.67 -7.73 1.77
N LYS A 105 10.86 -8.33 1.69
CA LYS A 105 11.47 -8.76 0.43
C LYS A 105 10.66 -9.85 -0.28
N GLU A 106 10.21 -10.86 0.44
CA GLU A 106 9.35 -11.92 -0.11
C GLU A 106 8.04 -11.34 -0.63
N MET A 107 7.43 -10.40 0.10
CA MET A 107 6.21 -9.71 -0.30
C MET A 107 6.43 -8.88 -1.58
N VAL A 108 7.52 -8.09 -1.63
CA VAL A 108 7.86 -7.29 -2.82
C VAL A 108 8.12 -8.17 -4.03
N ALA A 109 8.76 -9.33 -3.86
CA ALA A 109 9.00 -10.29 -4.95
C ALA A 109 7.70 -10.80 -5.61
N ASP A 110 6.61 -10.91 -4.84
CA ASP A 110 5.29 -11.27 -5.36
C ASP A 110 4.55 -10.07 -6.00
N MET A 111 4.99 -8.84 -5.73
CA MET A 111 4.36 -7.60 -6.22
C MET A 111 5.01 -7.05 -7.47
N VAL A 112 6.34 -7.17 -7.61
CA VAL A 112 7.10 -6.65 -8.75
C VAL A 112 6.83 -7.51 -9.99
N ASP A 113 6.65 -6.84 -11.12
CA ASP A 113 6.55 -7.43 -12.46
C ASP A 113 7.37 -6.63 -13.49
N GLU A 114 7.22 -6.97 -14.77
CA GLU A 114 7.98 -6.36 -15.87
C GLU A 114 7.63 -4.88 -16.14
N ASP A 115 6.49 -4.42 -15.64
CA ASP A 115 6.01 -3.04 -15.82
C ASP A 115 6.30 -2.18 -14.57
N SER A 116 6.93 -2.74 -13.53
CA SER A 116 7.22 -2.03 -12.28
C SER A 116 8.43 -1.12 -12.42
N GLU A 117 8.27 0.17 -12.11
CA GLU A 117 9.31 1.21 -12.23
C GLU A 117 9.70 1.82 -10.87
N VAL A 118 8.78 1.84 -9.89
CA VAL A 118 9.00 2.49 -8.58
C VAL A 118 8.58 1.58 -7.44
N ILE A 119 9.44 1.51 -6.41
CA ILE A 119 9.16 0.86 -5.12
C ILE A 119 9.26 1.93 -4.03
N SER A 120 8.13 2.30 -3.42
CA SER A 120 8.12 3.27 -2.32
C SER A 120 7.92 2.56 -0.98
N ILE A 121 8.87 2.77 -0.05
CA ILE A 121 8.86 2.21 1.31
C ILE A 121 8.41 3.31 2.27
N TYR A 122 7.33 3.07 3.02
CA TYR A 122 6.87 3.92 4.12
C TYR A 122 7.10 3.18 5.44
N TYR A 123 8.14 3.57 6.20
CA TYR A 123 8.44 2.92 7.48
C TYR A 123 7.60 3.46 8.63
N GLY A 124 7.16 2.55 9.50
CA GLY A 124 6.28 2.82 10.63
C GLY A 124 7.01 3.33 11.87
N ALA A 125 6.22 3.68 12.89
CA ALA A 125 6.72 4.23 14.16
C ALA A 125 7.65 3.26 14.94
N GLU A 126 7.54 1.95 14.70
CA GLU A 126 8.37 0.92 15.35
C GLU A 126 9.55 0.45 14.47
N THR A 127 9.88 1.20 13.43
CA THR A 127 10.98 0.93 12.50
C THR A 127 11.88 2.14 12.41
N THR A 128 13.18 1.94 12.32
CA THR A 128 14.14 3.04 12.17
C THR A 128 14.35 3.38 10.69
N GLU A 129 14.81 4.61 10.41
CA GLU A 129 15.21 5.02 9.08
C GLU A 129 16.36 4.14 8.55
N GLU A 130 17.33 3.79 9.42
CA GLU A 130 18.46 2.92 9.10
C GLU A 130 18.00 1.52 8.63
N ASP A 131 16.99 0.93 9.30
CA ASP A 131 16.39 -0.35 8.89
C ASP A 131 15.71 -0.22 7.51
N ALA A 132 15.00 0.88 7.27
CA ALA A 132 14.32 1.14 6.00
C ALA A 132 15.29 1.39 4.85
N GLU A 133 16.38 2.14 5.08
CA GLU A 133 17.45 2.37 4.11
C GLU A 133 18.20 1.06 3.79
N SER A 134 18.42 0.21 4.79
CA SER A 134 19.03 -1.12 4.57
C SER A 134 18.15 -2.00 3.69
N LEU A 135 16.83 -2.01 3.94
CA LEU A 135 15.87 -2.72 3.10
C LEU A 135 15.86 -2.16 1.67
N ALA A 136 15.88 -0.84 1.52
CA ALA A 136 15.91 -0.16 0.22
C ALA A 136 17.14 -0.59 -0.60
N ALA A 137 18.33 -0.57 0.01
CA ALA A 137 19.56 -0.99 -0.65
C ALA A 137 19.51 -2.45 -1.15
N GLU A 138 18.89 -3.36 -0.38
CA GLU A 138 18.71 -4.74 -0.81
C GLU A 138 17.69 -4.87 -1.95
N LEU A 139 16.65 -4.03 -1.97
CA LEU A 139 15.66 -4.00 -3.06
C LEU A 139 16.23 -3.37 -4.34
N GLU A 140 17.04 -2.30 -4.22
CA GLU A 140 17.76 -1.71 -5.36
C GLU A 140 18.71 -2.73 -6.04
N GLU A 141 19.40 -3.55 -5.23
CA GLU A 141 20.26 -4.62 -5.76
C GLU A 141 19.44 -5.71 -6.46
N ALA A 142 18.27 -6.06 -5.92
CA ALA A 142 17.40 -7.10 -6.46
C ALA A 142 16.62 -6.64 -7.71
N TYR A 143 16.25 -5.36 -7.78
CA TYR A 143 15.41 -4.77 -8.82
C TYR A 143 16.07 -3.51 -9.40
N PRO A 144 17.17 -3.66 -10.17
CA PRO A 144 17.96 -2.51 -10.66
C PRO A 144 17.23 -1.62 -11.67
N ASP A 145 16.10 -2.07 -12.19
CA ASP A 145 15.26 -1.31 -13.11
C ASP A 145 14.19 -0.48 -12.38
N CYS A 146 14.04 -0.67 -11.05
CA CYS A 146 13.13 0.09 -10.21
C CYS A 146 13.88 1.18 -9.42
N GLU A 147 13.29 2.39 -9.35
CA GLU A 147 13.70 3.40 -8.37
C GLU A 147 13.12 3.04 -7.00
N VAL A 148 13.96 3.03 -5.94
CA VAL A 148 13.50 2.73 -4.58
C VAL A 148 13.52 3.99 -3.73
N GLU A 149 12.37 4.34 -3.16
CA GLU A 149 12.21 5.51 -2.31
C GLU A 149 11.93 5.12 -0.85
N VAL A 150 12.54 5.84 0.09
CA VAL A 150 12.29 5.68 1.54
C VAL A 150 11.60 6.91 2.09
N ASN A 151 10.47 6.70 2.72
CA ASN A 151 9.63 7.74 3.29
C ASN A 151 9.26 7.43 4.73
N MET A 152 9.30 8.42 5.62
CA MET A 152 8.77 8.28 6.97
C MET A 152 7.24 8.27 6.93
N GLY A 153 6.63 7.12 7.13
CA GLY A 153 5.17 6.97 7.26
C GLY A 153 4.67 7.25 8.68
N GLY A 154 5.42 6.82 9.69
CA GLY A 154 5.09 7.00 11.11
C GLY A 154 3.83 6.25 11.56
N GLN A 155 3.30 5.36 10.74
CA GLN A 155 2.10 4.58 11.04
C GLN A 155 2.37 3.60 12.19
N PRO A 156 1.39 3.38 13.09
CA PRO A 156 1.44 2.33 14.10
C PRO A 156 1.12 0.96 13.47
N ILE A 157 1.50 -0.14 14.16
CA ILE A 157 1.13 -1.53 13.82
C ILE A 157 1.85 -2.09 12.60
N TYR A 158 1.96 -1.30 11.53
CA TYR A 158 2.65 -1.71 10.30
C TYR A 158 4.10 -1.24 10.33
N TYR A 159 5.03 -2.18 10.27
CA TYR A 159 6.46 -1.89 10.19
C TYR A 159 6.80 -1.20 8.89
N TYR A 160 6.25 -1.72 7.80
CA TYR A 160 6.37 -1.14 6.46
C TYR A 160 5.02 -1.15 5.75
N ILE A 161 4.75 -0.09 5.01
CA ILE A 161 3.80 -0.07 3.91
C ILE A 161 4.64 0.13 2.66
N ILE A 162 4.48 -0.71 1.66
CA ILE A 162 5.28 -0.67 0.43
C ILE A 162 4.34 -0.62 -0.75
N SER A 163 4.56 0.32 -1.67
CA SER A 163 3.91 0.32 -2.98
C SER A 163 4.90 -0.06 -4.07
N VAL A 164 4.35 -0.70 -5.10
CA VAL A 164 5.02 -1.02 -6.36
C VAL A 164 4.17 -0.48 -7.49
N GLU A 165 4.77 0.37 -8.31
CA GLU A 165 4.12 1.10 -9.41
C GLU A 165 4.90 0.93 -10.71
#